data_afa4f8cd68576fc3323c885cd10415a7
#
_entry.id   afa4f8cd68576fc3323c885cd10415a7
#
_cell.length_a   1.000
_cell.length_b   1.000
_cell.length_c   1.000
_cell.angle_alpha   90.00
_cell.angle_beta   90.00
_cell.angle_gamma   90.00
#
_symmetry.space_group_name_H-M   'P 1'
#
loop_
_entity.id
_entity.type
_entity.pdbx_description
1 polymer ?
#
loop_
_entity_poly.entity_id
_entity_poly.type
_entity_poly.pdbx_seq_one_letter_code
_entity_poly.pdbx_strand_id
1 'polypeptide(L)'
;MKLIKVAAAVLNQAPLDWTGNKERILAAIEKAREEKASVVCLPELCITGYGCEDAFHSMNTVRRAWKTLEEVTPATRGMIVSLGLPVLHQKGLFNCACLIVDGRIAGFVAKRFLAGDGIHYEPRWFKPWPADVVDELRVGGESFPIGDRCFDCGGVRIGFEICEDAWVANRPGAALASKATDIILNPSASHFAFGKLEVRKRFVLEGSRAFGTSYVYANLLGNEAGRAIYDGGALIATGGRLVAAGPRFSFQEVLVTTAVVDVEATRMSQARTASFQPRLEGGDASVVHTPFEFPAVMLALPAIQWADWETGQHVKEEEFTRAEALALFDYLRKSRSQGFVVRKASTRPCCRARSNG
;
A
#
# COMPACT_ATOMS: atom_id res chain seq x y z
N MET A 1 19.28 14.52 14.92
CA MET A 1 17.96 14.53 14.28
C MET A 1 18.14 14.10 12.83
N LYS A 2 17.63 12.93 12.46
CA LYS A 2 17.66 12.43 11.07
C LYS A 2 16.24 12.51 10.51
N LEU A 3 15.96 13.63 9.82
CA LEU A 3 14.67 13.93 9.23
C LEU A 3 14.58 13.34 7.82
N ILE A 4 13.46 12.67 7.53
CA ILE A 4 13.18 12.06 6.24
C ILE A 4 11.80 12.48 5.80
N LYS A 5 11.65 12.98 4.56
CA LYS A 5 10.33 13.21 3.98
C LYS A 5 9.86 11.93 3.29
N VAL A 6 8.75 11.39 3.77
CA VAL A 6 8.09 10.19 3.24
C VAL A 6 6.80 10.56 2.53
N ALA A 7 6.39 9.74 1.57
CA ALA A 7 5.17 9.91 0.81
C ALA A 7 4.36 8.60 0.76
N ALA A 8 3.04 8.73 0.88
CA ALA A 8 2.08 7.70 0.53
C ALA A 8 1.32 8.15 -0.72
N ALA A 9 1.44 7.39 -1.80
CA ALA A 9 0.73 7.65 -3.04
C ALA A 9 -0.54 6.78 -3.11
N VAL A 10 -1.63 7.39 -3.56
CA VAL A 10 -2.92 6.73 -3.79
C VAL A 10 -3.19 6.75 -5.28
N LEU A 11 -3.47 5.59 -5.87
CA LEU A 11 -3.60 5.41 -7.31
C LEU A 11 -4.94 4.79 -7.68
N ASN A 12 -5.55 5.33 -8.74
CA ASN A 12 -6.76 4.77 -9.33
C ASN A 12 -6.40 3.85 -10.50
N GLN A 13 -5.94 2.66 -10.17
CA GLN A 13 -5.49 1.67 -11.16
C GLN A 13 -6.66 0.93 -11.82
N ALA A 14 -6.39 0.36 -12.99
CA ALA A 14 -7.33 -0.53 -13.67
C ALA A 14 -6.64 -1.87 -13.98
N PRO A 15 -7.34 -3.01 -13.82
CA PRO A 15 -6.76 -4.31 -14.11
C PRO A 15 -6.24 -4.41 -15.54
N LEU A 16 -4.97 -4.81 -15.70
CA LEU A 16 -4.28 -5.01 -16.97
C LEU A 16 -4.17 -3.76 -17.89
N ASP A 17 -4.47 -2.57 -17.38
CA ASP A 17 -4.22 -1.31 -18.09
C ASP A 17 -2.74 -0.92 -17.97
N TRP A 18 -1.89 -1.61 -18.72
CA TRP A 18 -0.43 -1.47 -18.64
C TRP A 18 0.07 -0.05 -18.87
N THR A 19 -0.53 0.64 -19.83
CA THR A 19 -0.14 2.02 -20.18
C THR A 19 -0.63 3.00 -19.12
N GLY A 20 -1.93 3.00 -18.81
CA GLY A 20 -2.49 3.94 -17.85
C GLY A 20 -1.98 3.71 -16.42
N ASN A 21 -1.81 2.44 -16.00
CA ASN A 21 -1.22 2.15 -14.68
C ASN A 21 0.21 2.66 -14.57
N LYS A 22 1.03 2.47 -15.63
CA LYS A 22 2.40 3.01 -15.69
C LYS A 22 2.41 4.54 -15.64
N GLU A 23 1.56 5.18 -16.42
CA GLU A 23 1.46 6.66 -16.43
C GLU A 23 1.09 7.21 -15.05
N ARG A 24 0.15 6.60 -14.35
CA ARG A 24 -0.24 7.00 -12.98
C ARG A 24 0.88 6.77 -11.98
N ILE A 25 1.62 5.67 -12.10
CA ILE A 25 2.82 5.40 -11.27
C ILE A 25 3.87 6.48 -11.49
N LEU A 26 4.21 6.79 -12.75
CA LEU A 26 5.19 7.83 -13.08
C LEU A 26 4.74 9.22 -12.58
N ALA A 27 3.47 9.56 -12.75
CA ALA A 27 2.90 10.80 -12.22
C ALA A 27 2.98 10.88 -10.69
N ALA A 28 2.77 9.77 -9.97
CA ALA A 28 2.92 9.71 -8.52
C ALA A 28 4.37 9.91 -8.07
N ILE A 29 5.33 9.30 -8.77
CA ILE A 29 6.76 9.47 -8.51
C ILE A 29 7.16 10.93 -8.72
N GLU A 30 6.69 11.56 -9.81
CA GLU A 30 7.03 12.96 -10.10
C GLU A 30 6.40 13.91 -9.06
N LYS A 31 5.13 13.75 -8.71
CA LYS A 31 4.50 14.53 -7.63
C LYS A 31 5.25 14.37 -6.29
N ALA A 32 5.66 13.14 -5.96
CA ALA A 32 6.44 12.91 -4.74
C ALA A 32 7.83 13.58 -4.81
N ARG A 33 8.43 13.65 -6.00
CA ARG A 33 9.71 14.36 -6.26
C ARG A 33 9.55 15.87 -6.11
N GLU A 34 8.50 16.45 -6.68
CA GLU A 34 8.16 17.88 -6.52
C GLU A 34 8.01 18.24 -5.04
N GLU A 35 7.38 17.35 -4.28
CA GLU A 35 7.25 17.44 -2.82
C GLU A 35 8.55 17.13 -2.06
N LYS A 36 9.65 16.78 -2.74
CA LYS A 36 10.96 16.44 -2.16
C LYS A 36 10.89 15.23 -1.19
N ALA A 37 10.01 14.26 -1.47
CA ALA A 37 9.97 13.03 -0.71
C ALA A 37 11.12 12.09 -1.11
N SER A 38 11.78 11.51 -0.12
CA SER A 38 12.88 10.54 -0.35
C SER A 38 12.38 9.10 -0.38
N VAL A 39 11.29 8.79 0.32
CA VAL A 39 10.70 7.45 0.40
C VAL A 39 9.24 7.52 -0.04
N VAL A 40 8.85 6.68 -0.99
CA VAL A 40 7.49 6.67 -1.56
C VAL A 40 6.90 5.27 -1.47
N CYS A 41 5.74 5.15 -0.82
CA CYS A 41 4.94 3.95 -0.80
C CYS A 41 3.82 4.06 -1.85
N LEU A 42 3.79 3.15 -2.83
CA LEU A 42 2.68 2.99 -3.76
C LEU A 42 1.80 1.80 -3.36
N PRO A 43 0.56 1.69 -3.86
CA PRO A 43 -0.37 0.63 -3.48
C PRO A 43 0.07 -0.78 -3.88
N GLU A 44 -0.54 -1.76 -3.24
CA GLU A 44 -0.41 -3.18 -3.55
C GLU A 44 -0.80 -3.48 -5.01
N LEU A 45 -0.02 -4.32 -5.70
CA LEU A 45 -0.22 -4.74 -7.10
C LEU A 45 -0.48 -3.55 -8.07
N CYS A 46 0.07 -2.38 -7.76
CA CYS A 46 -0.20 -1.15 -8.53
C CYS A 46 0.26 -1.24 -10.01
N ILE A 47 1.17 -2.13 -10.36
CA ILE A 47 1.61 -2.33 -11.76
C ILE A 47 0.50 -2.98 -12.58
N THR A 48 -0.13 -4.02 -12.07
CA THR A 48 -1.16 -4.79 -12.78
C THR A 48 -2.57 -4.26 -12.57
N GLY A 49 -2.81 -3.54 -11.48
CA GLY A 49 -4.10 -3.46 -10.82
C GLY A 49 -4.31 -4.71 -9.94
N TYR A 50 -5.18 -4.60 -8.93
CA TYR A 50 -5.44 -5.69 -7.99
C TYR A 50 -6.44 -6.72 -8.54
N GLY A 51 -7.48 -6.26 -9.22
CA GLY A 51 -8.62 -7.08 -9.67
C GLY A 51 -8.39 -7.83 -10.98
N CYS A 52 -7.17 -8.30 -11.26
CA CYS A 52 -6.86 -9.05 -12.49
C CYS A 52 -7.43 -10.49 -12.51
N GLU A 53 -7.87 -11.00 -11.36
CA GLU A 53 -8.47 -12.33 -11.20
C GLU A 53 -7.62 -13.46 -11.84
N ASP A 54 -8.22 -14.36 -12.60
CA ASP A 54 -7.52 -15.50 -13.21
C ASP A 54 -6.48 -15.09 -14.27
N ALA A 55 -6.45 -13.84 -14.71
CA ALA A 55 -5.36 -13.33 -15.56
C ALA A 55 -4.00 -13.34 -14.85
N PHE A 56 -3.96 -13.41 -13.51
CA PHE A 56 -2.71 -13.64 -12.78
C PHE A 56 -2.05 -14.99 -13.13
N HIS A 57 -2.80 -16.01 -13.53
CA HIS A 57 -2.26 -17.29 -13.96
C HIS A 57 -1.61 -17.26 -15.36
N SER A 58 -1.65 -16.12 -16.06
CA SER A 58 -1.01 -15.95 -17.36
C SER A 58 0.46 -15.56 -17.20
N MET A 59 1.36 -16.32 -17.82
CA MET A 59 2.77 -15.94 -17.92
C MET A 59 2.99 -14.60 -18.63
N ASN A 60 2.06 -14.18 -19.49
CA ASN A 60 2.12 -12.87 -20.13
C ASN A 60 1.91 -11.75 -19.10
N THR A 61 1.00 -11.94 -18.15
CA THR A 61 0.78 -10.97 -17.04
C THR A 61 2.06 -10.77 -16.23
N VAL A 62 2.72 -11.86 -15.83
CA VAL A 62 3.98 -11.80 -15.08
C VAL A 62 5.10 -11.11 -15.88
N ARG A 63 5.26 -11.46 -17.17
CA ARG A 63 6.29 -10.85 -18.03
C ARG A 63 6.03 -9.37 -18.26
N ARG A 64 4.79 -8.97 -18.48
CA ARG A 64 4.44 -7.55 -18.67
C ARG A 64 4.57 -6.75 -17.38
N ALA A 65 4.24 -7.33 -16.24
CA ALA A 65 4.47 -6.68 -14.94
C ALA A 65 5.97 -6.42 -14.72
N TRP A 66 6.82 -7.40 -15.01
CA TRP A 66 8.26 -7.25 -14.95
C TRP A 66 8.78 -6.15 -15.89
N LYS A 67 8.37 -6.19 -17.16
CA LYS A 67 8.73 -5.16 -18.14
C LYS A 67 8.31 -3.76 -17.69
N THR A 68 7.12 -3.62 -17.14
CA THR A 68 6.65 -2.32 -16.61
C THR A 68 7.50 -1.87 -15.42
N LEU A 69 7.91 -2.78 -14.53
CA LEU A 69 8.85 -2.49 -13.45
C LEU A 69 10.16 -1.94 -14.00
N GLU A 70 10.76 -2.60 -15.01
CA GLU A 70 12.00 -2.15 -15.66
C GLU A 70 11.84 -0.75 -16.28
N GLU A 71 10.71 -0.49 -16.94
CA GLU A 71 10.41 0.80 -17.58
C GLU A 71 10.24 1.95 -16.56
N VAL A 72 9.72 1.67 -15.36
CA VAL A 72 9.50 2.65 -14.29
C VAL A 72 10.78 2.89 -13.46
N THR A 73 11.59 1.87 -13.29
CA THR A 73 12.78 1.90 -12.42
C THR A 73 13.68 3.14 -12.62
N PRO A 74 14.02 3.59 -13.84
CA PRO A 74 14.86 4.77 -14.04
C PRO A 74 14.25 6.08 -13.50
N ALA A 75 12.93 6.18 -13.45
CA ALA A 75 12.24 7.37 -12.93
C ALA A 75 12.40 7.54 -11.41
N THR A 76 12.86 6.51 -10.69
CA THR A 76 13.05 6.54 -9.24
C THR A 76 14.41 7.08 -8.80
N ARG A 77 15.28 7.54 -9.71
CA ARG A 77 16.60 8.10 -9.36
C ARG A 77 16.50 9.20 -8.31
N GLY A 78 17.38 9.13 -7.30
CA GLY A 78 17.39 10.03 -6.15
C GLY A 78 16.27 9.77 -5.13
N MET A 79 15.55 8.66 -5.25
CA MET A 79 14.43 8.29 -4.37
C MET A 79 14.47 6.80 -4.02
N ILE A 80 13.74 6.44 -2.98
CA ILE A 80 13.41 5.07 -2.58
C ILE A 80 11.92 4.89 -2.86
N VAL A 81 11.55 3.96 -3.74
CA VAL A 81 10.17 3.78 -4.19
C VAL A 81 9.75 2.32 -4.06
N SER A 82 8.57 2.06 -3.48
CA SER A 82 7.99 0.72 -3.47
C SER A 82 6.92 0.57 -4.55
N LEU A 83 6.95 -0.55 -5.29
CA LEU A 83 5.99 -0.91 -6.33
C LEU A 83 5.44 -2.32 -6.10
N GLY A 84 4.10 -2.48 -6.20
CA GLY A 84 3.44 -3.78 -6.07
C GLY A 84 3.30 -4.50 -7.41
N LEU A 85 3.68 -5.80 -7.47
CA LEU A 85 3.55 -6.64 -8.66
C LEU A 85 3.48 -8.14 -8.33
N PRO A 86 2.90 -8.98 -9.23
CA PRO A 86 3.01 -10.42 -9.14
C PRO A 86 4.40 -10.91 -9.56
N VAL A 87 4.98 -11.83 -8.78
CA VAL A 87 6.29 -12.44 -9.06
C VAL A 87 6.15 -13.95 -9.10
N LEU A 88 6.61 -14.58 -10.18
CA LEU A 88 6.73 -16.03 -10.28
C LEU A 88 8.11 -16.47 -9.78
N HIS A 89 8.13 -17.28 -8.73
CA HIS A 89 9.36 -17.83 -8.16
C HIS A 89 9.15 -19.30 -7.80
N GLN A 90 10.09 -20.18 -8.17
CA GLN A 90 10.03 -21.63 -7.92
C GLN A 90 8.65 -22.26 -8.20
N LYS A 91 8.01 -21.89 -9.33
CA LYS A 91 6.65 -22.29 -9.75
C LYS A 91 5.50 -21.83 -8.83
N GLY A 92 5.77 -21.01 -7.82
CA GLY A 92 4.78 -20.29 -7.03
C GLY A 92 4.60 -18.87 -7.54
N LEU A 93 3.36 -18.38 -7.58
CA LEU A 93 3.07 -16.98 -7.84
C LEU A 93 2.88 -16.25 -6.51
N PHE A 94 3.58 -15.14 -6.33
CA PHE A 94 3.59 -14.36 -5.10
C PHE A 94 3.16 -12.92 -5.35
N ASN A 95 2.40 -12.37 -4.43
CA ASN A 95 2.10 -10.95 -4.36
C ASN A 95 3.28 -10.26 -3.65
N CYS A 96 4.00 -9.40 -4.38
CA CYS A 96 5.24 -8.81 -3.89
C CYS A 96 5.23 -7.29 -3.92
N ALA A 97 5.95 -6.69 -2.99
CA ALA A 97 6.43 -5.32 -3.03
C ALA A 97 7.89 -5.32 -3.47
N CYS A 98 8.21 -4.61 -4.54
CA CYS A 98 9.57 -4.34 -4.99
C CYS A 98 10.05 -3.03 -4.37
N LEU A 99 11.20 -3.02 -3.72
CA LEU A 99 11.89 -1.79 -3.33
C LEU A 99 12.92 -1.42 -4.39
N ILE A 100 12.82 -0.19 -4.88
CA ILE A 100 13.75 0.40 -5.83
C ILE A 100 14.47 1.54 -5.11
N VAL A 101 15.78 1.56 -5.18
CA VAL A 101 16.63 2.57 -4.54
C VAL A 101 17.48 3.23 -5.61
N ASP A 102 17.35 4.52 -5.78
CA ASP A 102 18.14 5.33 -6.72
C ASP A 102 18.20 4.75 -8.15
N GLY A 103 17.05 4.34 -8.67
CA GLY A 103 16.95 3.79 -10.03
C GLY A 103 17.48 2.37 -10.18
N ARG A 104 17.59 1.60 -9.08
CA ARG A 104 18.02 0.19 -9.08
C ARG A 104 17.10 -0.65 -8.21
N ILE A 105 16.75 -1.82 -8.70
CA ILE A 105 15.96 -2.80 -7.92
C ILE A 105 16.83 -3.31 -6.78
N ALA A 106 16.42 -3.04 -5.53
CA ALA A 106 17.10 -3.53 -4.33
C ALA A 106 16.62 -4.95 -3.96
N GLY A 107 15.37 -5.30 -4.24
CA GLY A 107 14.83 -6.61 -3.98
C GLY A 107 13.30 -6.61 -3.79
N PHE A 108 12.78 -7.76 -3.36
CA PHE A 108 11.35 -8.02 -3.25
C PHE A 108 10.98 -8.55 -1.87
N VAL A 109 9.90 -8.01 -1.30
CA VAL A 109 9.23 -8.60 -0.14
C VAL A 109 7.98 -9.29 -0.63
N ALA A 110 7.81 -10.55 -0.28
CA ALA A 110 6.63 -11.33 -0.63
C ALA A 110 5.63 -11.36 0.52
N LYS A 111 4.35 -11.18 0.20
CA LYS A 111 3.24 -11.11 1.16
C LYS A 111 3.12 -12.40 1.96
N ARG A 112 3.00 -12.29 3.27
CA ARG A 112 2.94 -13.43 4.20
C ARG A 112 1.53 -13.91 4.44
N PHE A 113 0.56 -13.02 4.51
CA PHE A 113 -0.84 -13.33 4.76
C PHE A 113 -1.70 -12.87 3.60
N LEU A 114 -2.44 -13.80 3.01
CA LEU A 114 -3.27 -13.55 1.84
C LEU A 114 -4.70 -13.23 2.27
N ALA A 115 -5.27 -12.18 1.68
CA ALA A 115 -6.67 -11.83 1.90
C ALA A 115 -7.58 -12.85 1.21
N GLY A 116 -8.35 -13.60 1.99
CA GLY A 116 -9.24 -14.66 1.51
C GLY A 116 -10.68 -14.50 1.95
N ASP A 117 -10.99 -13.45 2.71
CA ASP A 117 -12.32 -13.21 3.27
C ASP A 117 -13.12 -12.16 2.47
N GLY A 118 -14.44 -12.27 2.49
CA GLY A 118 -15.35 -11.34 1.86
C GLY A 118 -15.22 -11.34 0.33
N ILE A 119 -14.77 -10.21 -0.23
CA ILE A 119 -14.61 -10.05 -1.69
C ILE A 119 -13.20 -10.41 -2.20
N HIS A 120 -12.30 -10.76 -1.29
CA HIS A 120 -10.91 -11.09 -1.62
C HIS A 120 -10.73 -12.59 -1.86
N TYR A 121 -9.92 -12.93 -2.88
CA TYR A 121 -9.66 -14.31 -3.29
C TYR A 121 -8.17 -14.55 -3.56
N GLU A 122 -7.27 -13.87 -2.86
CA GLU A 122 -5.83 -13.98 -3.10
C GLU A 122 -5.30 -15.43 -3.04
N PRO A 123 -5.77 -16.31 -2.12
CA PRO A 123 -5.31 -17.70 -2.07
C PRO A 123 -5.60 -18.51 -3.35
N ARG A 124 -6.52 -18.04 -4.22
CA ARG A 124 -6.76 -18.64 -5.53
C ARG A 124 -5.58 -18.40 -6.48
N TRP A 125 -4.94 -17.24 -6.39
CA TRP A 125 -3.91 -16.82 -7.35
C TRP A 125 -2.50 -16.88 -6.78
N PHE A 126 -2.32 -16.55 -5.52
CA PHE A 126 -1.02 -16.38 -4.89
C PHE A 126 -0.75 -17.44 -3.81
N LYS A 127 0.53 -17.61 -3.51
CA LYS A 127 1.00 -18.40 -2.37
C LYS A 127 1.48 -17.47 -1.27
N PRO A 128 1.19 -17.77 0.02
CA PRO A 128 1.76 -17.03 1.13
C PRO A 128 3.26 -17.33 1.23
N TRP A 129 4.05 -16.30 1.53
CA TRP A 129 5.48 -16.51 1.77
C TRP A 129 5.71 -16.94 3.23
N PRO A 130 6.57 -17.94 3.49
CA PRO A 130 6.86 -18.35 4.86
C PRO A 130 7.64 -17.28 5.63
N ALA A 131 7.44 -17.22 6.96
CA ALA A 131 8.21 -16.35 7.83
C ALA A 131 9.70 -16.73 7.84
N ASP A 132 10.58 -15.74 8.00
CA ASP A 132 12.04 -15.88 8.11
C ASP A 132 12.71 -16.59 6.90
N VAL A 133 11.98 -16.81 5.80
CA VAL A 133 12.54 -17.41 4.58
C VAL A 133 13.00 -16.29 3.63
N VAL A 134 14.23 -16.42 3.16
CA VAL A 134 14.87 -15.55 2.18
C VAL A 134 15.41 -16.39 1.02
N ASP A 135 15.32 -15.88 -0.20
CA ASP A 135 15.79 -16.57 -1.41
C ASP A 135 16.30 -15.55 -2.45
N GLU A 136 16.69 -16.03 -3.61
CA GLU A 136 17.18 -15.24 -4.74
C GLU A 136 16.31 -15.45 -5.99
N LEU A 137 15.66 -14.38 -6.44
CA LEU A 137 14.90 -14.35 -7.68
C LEU A 137 15.83 -14.15 -8.88
N ARG A 138 15.82 -15.06 -9.84
CA ARG A 138 16.63 -14.95 -11.07
C ARG A 138 15.76 -14.60 -12.27
N VAL A 139 16.05 -13.45 -12.89
CA VAL A 139 15.34 -12.99 -14.10
C VAL A 139 16.34 -12.36 -15.06
N GLY A 140 16.31 -12.75 -16.33
CA GLY A 140 17.15 -12.15 -17.36
C GLY A 140 18.66 -12.27 -17.16
N GLY A 141 19.12 -13.22 -16.33
CA GLY A 141 20.54 -13.39 -15.96
C GLY A 141 20.98 -12.58 -14.74
N GLU A 142 20.11 -11.75 -14.18
CA GLU A 142 20.31 -11.03 -12.94
C GLU A 142 19.69 -11.78 -11.76
N SER A 143 20.22 -11.53 -10.53
CA SER A 143 19.74 -12.10 -9.29
C SER A 143 19.32 -10.99 -8.34
N PHE A 144 18.13 -11.13 -7.74
CA PHE A 144 17.55 -10.15 -6.84
C PHE A 144 17.13 -10.82 -5.53
N PRO A 145 17.41 -10.22 -4.36
CA PRO A 145 16.89 -10.71 -3.09
C PRO A 145 15.36 -10.76 -3.07
N ILE A 146 14.78 -11.88 -2.61
CA ILE A 146 13.33 -12.02 -2.44
C ILE A 146 13.00 -12.69 -1.10
N GLY A 147 11.87 -12.35 -0.50
CA GLY A 147 11.32 -13.07 0.65
C GLY A 147 10.94 -12.18 1.82
N ASP A 148 11.11 -12.73 3.05
CA ASP A 148 10.89 -11.99 4.31
C ASP A 148 12.12 -11.11 4.60
N ARG A 149 12.19 -9.99 3.90
CA ARG A 149 13.35 -9.10 3.85
C ARG A 149 13.06 -7.73 4.44
N CYS A 150 14.09 -7.08 4.97
CA CYS A 150 14.13 -5.63 5.18
C CYS A 150 15.36 -5.03 4.49
N PHE A 151 15.36 -3.72 4.27
CA PHE A 151 16.36 -3.02 3.50
C PHE A 151 17.01 -1.93 4.35
N ASP A 152 18.33 -1.97 4.46
CA ASP A 152 19.10 -0.87 5.05
C ASP A 152 19.56 0.06 3.91
N CYS A 153 18.87 1.19 3.79
CA CYS A 153 19.12 2.20 2.78
C CYS A 153 19.86 3.37 3.42
N GLY A 154 21.20 3.40 3.33
CA GLY A 154 22.00 4.48 3.90
C GLY A 154 21.82 4.66 5.42
N GLY A 155 21.71 3.55 6.15
CA GLY A 155 21.54 3.52 7.60
C GLY A 155 20.11 3.81 8.08
N VAL A 156 19.12 3.69 7.20
CA VAL A 156 17.67 3.71 7.52
C VAL A 156 17.07 2.39 7.08
N ARG A 157 16.51 1.66 8.02
CA ARG A 157 15.89 0.35 7.75
C ARG A 157 14.43 0.49 7.36
N ILE A 158 14.08 -0.10 6.21
CA ILE A 158 12.73 -0.10 5.64
C ILE A 158 12.22 -1.53 5.57
N GLY A 159 11.04 -1.76 6.14
CA GLY A 159 10.33 -3.04 6.08
C GLY A 159 8.94 -2.90 5.51
N PHE A 160 8.23 -4.02 5.33
CA PHE A 160 6.92 -4.06 4.72
C PHE A 160 5.90 -4.84 5.54
N GLU A 161 4.67 -4.36 5.53
CA GLU A 161 3.45 -5.10 5.83
C GLU A 161 2.51 -4.90 4.63
N ILE A 162 2.33 -5.91 3.80
CA ILE A 162 1.52 -5.78 2.57
C ILE A 162 0.06 -6.07 2.90
N CYS A 163 -0.77 -5.03 2.94
CA CYS A 163 -2.22 -5.08 3.12
C CYS A 163 -2.65 -6.00 4.28
N GLU A 164 -3.07 -7.26 4.00
CA GLU A 164 -3.54 -8.24 4.97
C GLU A 164 -2.52 -8.54 6.07
N ASP A 165 -1.22 -8.39 5.81
CA ASP A 165 -0.16 -8.55 6.81
C ASP A 165 -0.40 -7.65 8.05
N ALA A 166 -1.06 -6.50 7.88
CA ALA A 166 -1.36 -5.58 8.98
C ALA A 166 -2.65 -5.92 9.75
N TRP A 167 -3.49 -6.84 9.24
CA TRP A 167 -4.80 -7.18 9.83
C TRP A 167 -4.74 -8.39 10.76
N VAL A 168 -3.70 -9.20 10.66
CA VAL A 168 -3.54 -10.42 11.45
C VAL A 168 -2.90 -10.15 12.81
N ALA A 169 -3.12 -11.03 13.78
CA ALA A 169 -2.52 -10.92 15.11
C ALA A 169 -0.99 -11.07 15.07
N ASN A 170 -0.46 -11.99 14.26
CA ASN A 170 0.97 -12.22 14.08
C ASN A 170 1.55 -11.38 12.94
N ARG A 171 1.46 -10.07 13.08
CA ARG A 171 1.93 -9.09 12.08
C ARG A 171 3.43 -9.19 11.84
N PRO A 172 3.91 -9.11 10.58
CA PRO A 172 5.34 -9.01 10.27
C PRO A 172 6.05 -7.86 10.99
N GLY A 173 5.36 -6.76 11.26
CA GLY A 173 5.89 -5.59 11.95
C GLY A 173 6.50 -5.90 13.32
N ALA A 174 6.02 -6.92 14.03
CA ALA A 174 6.61 -7.35 15.30
C ALA A 174 8.04 -7.89 15.11
N ALA A 175 8.26 -8.72 14.08
CA ALA A 175 9.59 -9.21 13.72
C ALA A 175 10.49 -8.10 13.18
N LEU A 176 9.93 -7.18 12.36
CA LEU A 176 10.63 -6.01 11.83
C LEU A 176 11.11 -5.06 12.95
N ALA A 177 10.31 -4.89 14.02
CA ALA A 177 10.70 -4.09 15.18
C ALA A 177 11.97 -4.63 15.84
N SER A 178 12.07 -5.95 16.02
CA SER A 178 13.28 -6.59 16.61
C SER A 178 14.52 -6.46 15.71
N LYS A 179 14.32 -6.28 14.39
CA LYS A 179 15.37 -6.00 13.40
C LYS A 179 15.71 -4.52 13.29
N ALA A 180 15.23 -3.67 14.23
CA ALA A 180 15.44 -2.23 14.28
C ALA A 180 14.99 -1.50 13.00
N THR A 181 13.81 -1.85 12.47
CA THR A 181 13.21 -1.19 11.32
C THR A 181 12.73 0.20 11.69
N ASP A 182 13.10 1.21 10.91
CA ASP A 182 12.76 2.62 11.12
C ASP A 182 11.46 3.04 10.46
N ILE A 183 11.20 2.48 9.26
CA ILE A 183 10.03 2.80 8.46
C ILE A 183 9.36 1.51 8.00
N ILE A 184 8.07 1.38 8.25
CA ILE A 184 7.24 0.32 7.67
C ILE A 184 6.40 0.92 6.56
N LEU A 185 6.52 0.36 5.36
CA LEU A 185 5.66 0.65 4.22
C LEU A 185 4.53 -0.37 4.17
N ASN A 186 3.29 0.13 4.07
CA ASN A 186 2.10 -0.70 3.93
C ASN A 186 1.39 -0.40 2.61
N PRO A 187 1.84 -1.01 1.50
CA PRO A 187 1.09 -0.99 0.25
C PRO A 187 -0.19 -1.82 0.41
N SER A 188 -1.34 -1.24 0.07
CA SER A 188 -2.64 -1.86 0.29
C SER A 188 -3.57 -1.75 -0.93
N ALA A 189 -4.48 -2.73 -1.03
CA ALA A 189 -5.65 -2.74 -1.88
C ALA A 189 -6.88 -3.06 -1.01
N SER A 190 -7.12 -2.19 -0.03
CA SER A 190 -8.16 -2.38 0.96
C SER A 190 -9.45 -1.68 0.52
N HIS A 191 -10.47 -2.47 0.15
CA HIS A 191 -11.76 -1.97 -0.31
C HIS A 191 -12.49 -1.16 0.78
N PHE A 192 -13.38 -0.28 0.33
CA PHE A 192 -14.27 0.47 1.22
C PHE A 192 -15.27 -0.44 1.92
N ALA A 193 -15.47 -0.20 3.20
CA ALA A 193 -16.61 -0.65 3.98
C ALA A 193 -16.83 0.34 5.14
N PHE A 194 -18.06 0.45 5.61
CA PHE A 194 -18.38 1.33 6.74
C PHE A 194 -17.54 0.98 7.99
N GLY A 195 -16.97 2.00 8.62
CA GLY A 195 -16.11 1.85 9.78
C GLY A 195 -14.70 1.30 9.52
N LYS A 196 -14.39 0.89 8.30
CA LYS A 196 -13.08 0.28 7.97
C LYS A 196 -11.92 1.27 8.06
N LEU A 197 -12.15 2.56 7.82
CA LEU A 197 -11.15 3.61 8.03
C LEU A 197 -10.65 3.63 9.49
N GLU A 198 -11.56 3.50 10.46
CA GLU A 198 -11.19 3.51 11.87
C GLU A 198 -10.33 2.29 12.25
N VAL A 199 -10.58 1.13 11.64
CA VAL A 199 -9.71 -0.04 11.80
C VAL A 199 -8.33 0.22 11.21
N ARG A 200 -8.25 0.80 10.00
CA ARG A 200 -6.98 1.19 9.36
C ARG A 200 -6.19 2.17 10.22
N LYS A 201 -6.84 3.22 10.75
CA LYS A 201 -6.21 4.17 11.68
C LYS A 201 -5.64 3.45 12.90
N ARG A 202 -6.40 2.54 13.52
CA ARG A 202 -5.96 1.79 14.71
C ARG A 202 -4.69 1.00 14.44
N PHE A 203 -4.63 0.19 13.39
CA PHE A 203 -3.43 -0.61 13.15
C PHE A 203 -2.23 0.23 12.67
N VAL A 204 -2.44 1.34 11.97
CA VAL A 204 -1.38 2.28 11.58
C VAL A 204 -0.81 2.98 12.80
N LEU A 205 -1.67 3.53 13.66
CA LEU A 205 -1.26 4.23 14.89
C LEU A 205 -0.57 3.27 15.85
N GLU A 206 -1.20 2.12 16.13
CA GLU A 206 -0.64 1.13 17.05
C GLU A 206 0.64 0.49 16.48
N GLY A 207 0.69 0.21 15.17
CA GLY A 207 1.90 -0.25 14.52
C GLY A 207 3.05 0.74 14.68
N SER A 208 2.81 2.03 14.47
CA SER A 208 3.86 3.05 14.65
C SER A 208 4.33 3.16 16.11
N ARG A 209 3.42 2.98 17.08
CA ARG A 209 3.70 3.02 18.52
C ARG A 209 4.42 1.76 19.00
N ALA A 210 3.80 0.60 18.75
CA ALA A 210 4.26 -0.67 19.33
C ALA A 210 5.57 -1.15 18.71
N PHE A 211 5.76 -0.90 17.40
CA PHE A 211 6.98 -1.28 16.69
C PHE A 211 8.09 -0.22 16.76
N GLY A 212 7.80 0.97 17.32
CA GLY A 212 8.76 2.07 17.44
C GLY A 212 9.24 2.59 16.07
N THR A 213 8.35 2.65 15.09
CA THR A 213 8.65 2.99 13.70
C THR A 213 7.83 4.17 13.20
N SER A 214 8.21 4.71 12.05
CA SER A 214 7.30 5.49 11.21
C SER A 214 6.54 4.55 10.29
N TYR A 215 5.22 4.72 10.16
CA TYR A 215 4.33 3.83 9.43
C TYR A 215 3.67 4.58 8.27
N VAL A 216 3.84 4.08 7.04
CA VAL A 216 3.36 4.71 5.81
C VAL A 216 2.38 3.76 5.12
N TYR A 217 1.09 4.09 5.17
CA TYR A 217 0.00 3.33 4.55
C TYR A 217 -0.45 4.00 3.26
N ALA A 218 -0.45 3.27 2.16
CA ALA A 218 -0.90 3.70 0.84
C ALA A 218 -1.95 2.73 0.27
N ASN A 219 -3.10 3.24 -0.18
CA ASN A 219 -4.21 2.42 -0.66
C ASN A 219 -4.53 2.68 -2.13
N LEU A 220 -5.22 1.76 -2.78
CA LEU A 220 -5.86 1.99 -4.07
C LEU A 220 -7.04 2.97 -3.95
N LEU A 221 -7.46 3.53 -5.08
CA LEU A 221 -8.57 4.45 -5.22
C LEU A 221 -9.47 4.02 -6.40
N GLY A 222 -10.75 4.31 -6.29
CA GLY A 222 -11.70 4.16 -7.39
C GLY A 222 -12.40 2.81 -7.44
N ASN A 223 -13.13 2.59 -8.51
CA ASN A 223 -13.84 1.34 -8.77
C ASN A 223 -12.96 0.44 -9.63
N GLU A 224 -12.57 -0.70 -9.10
CA GLU A 224 -11.77 -1.68 -9.81
C GLU A 224 -12.62 -2.87 -10.24
N ALA A 225 -12.65 -3.13 -11.55
CA ALA A 225 -13.35 -4.26 -12.18
C ALA A 225 -14.86 -4.35 -11.84
N GLY A 226 -15.51 -3.26 -11.42
CA GLY A 226 -16.92 -3.25 -11.03
C GLY A 226 -17.24 -4.05 -9.77
N ARG A 227 -16.24 -4.52 -9.03
CA ARG A 227 -16.37 -5.45 -7.91
C ARG A 227 -16.13 -4.79 -6.57
N ALA A 228 -15.17 -3.88 -6.50
CA ALA A 228 -14.76 -3.21 -5.28
C ALA A 228 -14.61 -1.72 -5.51
N ILE A 229 -14.97 -0.95 -4.51
CA ILE A 229 -14.68 0.47 -4.42
C ILE A 229 -13.53 0.62 -3.43
N TYR A 230 -12.47 1.28 -3.87
CA TYR A 230 -11.36 1.67 -3.01
C TYR A 230 -11.50 3.14 -2.69
N ASP A 231 -11.52 3.47 -1.42
CA ASP A 231 -11.75 4.84 -0.95
C ASP A 231 -10.48 5.71 -0.95
N GLY A 232 -9.33 5.15 -1.27
CA GLY A 232 -8.06 5.84 -1.12
C GLY A 232 -7.66 5.94 0.35
N GLY A 233 -7.27 7.13 0.80
CA GLY A 233 -6.93 7.40 2.20
C GLY A 233 -5.53 6.93 2.55
N ALA A 234 -4.54 7.78 2.26
CA ALA A 234 -3.18 7.61 2.77
C ALA A 234 -3.12 7.96 4.25
N LEU A 235 -2.31 7.23 5.03
CA LEU A 235 -2.06 7.51 6.43
C LEU A 235 -0.56 7.43 6.72
N ILE A 236 -0.01 8.45 7.38
CA ILE A 236 1.38 8.43 7.85
C ILE A 236 1.36 8.68 9.36
N ALA A 237 1.98 7.78 10.12
CA ALA A 237 2.04 7.88 11.58
C ALA A 237 3.46 7.65 12.10
N THR A 238 3.78 8.25 13.23
CA THR A 238 5.01 8.04 13.96
C THR A 238 4.76 8.12 15.47
N GLY A 239 5.32 7.19 16.25
CA GLY A 239 5.19 7.17 17.71
C GLY A 239 3.74 7.12 18.20
N GLY A 240 2.83 6.46 17.49
CA GLY A 240 1.41 6.36 17.83
C GLY A 240 0.56 7.58 17.46
N ARG A 241 1.14 8.54 16.73
CA ARG A 241 0.44 9.76 16.31
C ARG A 241 0.36 9.84 14.79
N LEU A 242 -0.82 10.18 14.29
CA LEU A 242 -1.00 10.52 12.89
C LEU A 242 -0.26 11.83 12.60
N VAL A 243 0.56 11.85 11.55
CA VAL A 243 1.30 13.05 11.12
C VAL A 243 0.82 13.57 9.76
N ALA A 244 0.20 12.71 8.94
CA ALA A 244 -0.51 13.11 7.73
C ALA A 244 -1.62 12.12 7.39
N ALA A 245 -2.69 12.62 6.76
CA ALA A 245 -3.78 11.84 6.19
C ALA A 245 -4.15 12.41 4.81
N GLY A 246 -4.31 11.54 3.82
CA GLY A 246 -4.75 11.91 2.49
C GLY A 246 -6.26 11.84 2.33
N PRO A 247 -6.82 12.57 1.33
CA PRO A 247 -8.24 12.59 1.08
C PRO A 247 -8.78 11.24 0.62
N ARG A 248 -10.06 10.98 0.90
CA ARG A 248 -10.81 9.79 0.46
C ARG A 248 -11.82 10.14 -0.64
N PHE A 249 -12.23 9.12 -1.39
CA PHE A 249 -13.25 9.21 -2.45
C PHE A 249 -12.99 10.30 -3.49
N SER A 250 -11.71 10.54 -3.81
CA SER A 250 -11.33 11.53 -4.82
C SER A 250 -11.62 11.04 -6.24
N PHE A 251 -12.00 11.97 -7.12
CA PHE A 251 -12.11 11.74 -8.56
C PHE A 251 -10.77 11.91 -9.30
N GLN A 252 -9.72 12.34 -8.62
CA GLN A 252 -8.37 12.40 -9.18
C GLN A 252 -7.76 11.01 -9.26
N GLU A 253 -6.96 10.76 -10.29
CA GLU A 253 -6.34 9.45 -10.50
C GLU A 253 -5.12 9.21 -9.63
N VAL A 254 -4.44 10.27 -9.19
CA VAL A 254 -3.18 10.24 -8.44
C VAL A 254 -3.20 11.28 -7.34
N LEU A 255 -3.06 10.81 -6.10
CA LEU A 255 -2.91 11.65 -4.92
C LEU A 255 -1.59 11.29 -4.22
N VAL A 256 -0.89 12.28 -3.70
CA VAL A 256 0.33 12.09 -2.92
C VAL A 256 0.19 12.86 -1.60
N THR A 257 0.37 12.15 -0.50
CA THR A 257 0.36 12.70 0.86
C THR A 257 1.75 12.56 1.43
N THR A 258 2.33 13.63 1.93
CA THR A 258 3.70 13.64 2.46
C THR A 258 3.75 14.03 3.93
N ALA A 259 4.79 13.53 4.62
CA ALA A 259 5.14 13.96 5.98
C ALA A 259 6.64 13.92 6.19
N VAL A 260 7.12 14.71 7.13
CA VAL A 260 8.50 14.62 7.64
C VAL A 260 8.49 13.79 8.92
N VAL A 261 9.31 12.76 8.97
CA VAL A 261 9.49 11.89 10.12
C VAL A 261 10.92 11.98 10.66
N ASP A 262 11.09 11.85 11.99
CA ASP A 262 12.39 11.85 12.64
C ASP A 262 12.75 10.41 13.08
N VAL A 263 13.66 9.80 12.34
CA VAL A 263 14.11 8.43 12.58
C VAL A 263 14.91 8.32 13.89
N GLU A 264 15.70 9.31 14.25
CA GLU A 264 16.44 9.28 15.53
C GLU A 264 15.50 9.41 16.74
N ALA A 265 14.44 10.20 16.63
CA ALA A 265 13.45 10.30 17.68
C ALA A 265 12.74 8.96 17.92
N THR A 266 12.37 8.22 16.87
CA THR A 266 11.76 6.89 17.00
C THR A 266 12.73 5.87 17.59
N ARG A 267 13.99 5.85 17.17
CA ARG A 267 15.06 5.01 17.72
C ARG A 267 15.28 5.27 19.21
N MET A 268 15.35 6.53 19.61
CA MET A 268 15.54 6.89 21.02
C MET A 268 14.31 6.57 21.87
N SER A 269 13.10 6.71 21.31
CA SER A 269 11.87 6.28 21.98
C SER A 269 11.87 4.78 22.24
N GLN A 270 12.26 3.99 21.23
CA GLN A 270 12.36 2.54 21.35
C GLN A 270 13.45 2.12 22.37
N ALA A 271 14.62 2.75 22.32
CA ALA A 271 15.72 2.49 23.27
C ALA A 271 15.35 2.78 24.73
N ARG A 272 14.41 3.71 24.99
CA ARG A 272 13.89 4.00 26.35
C ARG A 272 12.83 3.00 26.81
N THR A 273 12.30 2.18 25.91
CA THR A 273 11.25 1.21 26.24
C THR A 273 11.87 0.01 26.93
N ALA A 274 11.64 -0.14 28.23
CA ALA A 274 12.28 -1.15 29.07
C ALA A 274 12.02 -2.60 28.61
N SER A 275 10.89 -2.85 27.96
CA SER A 275 10.53 -4.17 27.40
C SER A 275 11.08 -4.43 26.02
N PHE A 276 11.70 -3.46 25.36
CA PHE A 276 12.28 -3.64 24.03
C PHE A 276 13.54 -4.50 24.11
N GLN A 277 13.59 -5.52 23.29
CA GLN A 277 14.74 -6.42 23.17
C GLN A 277 15.22 -6.43 21.72
N PRO A 278 16.38 -5.81 21.41
CA PRO A 278 16.96 -5.86 20.08
C PRO A 278 17.46 -7.29 19.76
N ARG A 279 17.35 -7.70 18.52
CA ARG A 279 17.96 -8.92 18.02
C ARG A 279 19.46 -8.65 17.77
N LEU A 280 20.31 -9.20 18.62
CA LEU A 280 21.77 -8.97 18.59
C LEU A 280 22.55 -10.05 17.82
N GLU A 281 21.87 -10.97 17.17
CA GLU A 281 22.50 -12.03 16.38
C GLU A 281 23.25 -11.42 15.18
N GLY A 282 24.53 -11.78 15.05
CA GLY A 282 25.41 -11.25 14.02
C GLY A 282 25.01 -11.69 12.62
N GLY A 283 24.83 -10.73 11.72
CA GLY A 283 24.60 -10.94 10.30
C GLY A 283 23.20 -11.48 9.99
N ASP A 284 22.18 -10.62 9.96
CA ASP A 284 20.85 -11.02 9.51
C ASP A 284 20.82 -11.09 7.96
N ALA A 285 20.83 -12.32 7.41
CA ALA A 285 20.73 -12.58 5.97
C ALA A 285 19.45 -12.01 5.34
N SER A 286 18.45 -11.65 6.16
CA SER A 286 17.23 -11.00 5.69
C SER A 286 17.39 -9.51 5.43
N VAL A 287 18.50 -8.88 5.86
CA VAL A 287 18.77 -7.45 5.63
C VAL A 287 19.54 -7.27 4.33
N VAL A 288 18.97 -6.50 3.41
CA VAL A 288 19.60 -6.08 2.16
C VAL A 288 20.20 -4.69 2.34
N HIS A 289 21.52 -4.56 2.19
CA HIS A 289 22.19 -3.28 2.30
C HIS A 289 22.29 -2.59 0.95
N THR A 290 21.79 -1.35 0.88
CA THR A 290 21.82 -0.54 -0.34
C THR A 290 22.29 0.87 -0.01
N PRO A 291 23.28 1.42 -0.70
CA PRO A 291 23.72 2.79 -0.47
C PRO A 291 22.62 3.77 -0.89
N PHE A 292 22.35 4.74 -0.02
CA PHE A 292 21.47 5.87 -0.34
C PHE A 292 21.87 7.08 0.53
N GLU A 293 21.89 8.26 -0.06
CA GLU A 293 22.15 9.51 0.65
C GLU A 293 20.84 10.29 0.77
N PHE A 294 20.34 10.44 1.99
CA PHE A 294 19.13 11.21 2.25
C PHE A 294 19.42 12.71 2.16
N PRO A 295 18.66 13.48 1.37
CA PRO A 295 18.80 14.92 1.33
C PRO A 295 18.42 15.54 2.68
N ALA A 296 19.02 16.69 2.99
CA ALA A 296 18.65 17.46 4.17
C ALA A 296 17.20 17.95 4.06
N VAL A 297 16.42 17.74 5.12
CA VAL A 297 15.01 18.11 5.19
C VAL A 297 14.78 19.02 6.39
N MET A 298 13.96 20.06 6.21
CA MET A 298 13.51 20.92 7.31
C MET A 298 12.39 20.25 8.08
N LEU A 299 12.37 20.45 9.40
CA LEU A 299 11.24 20.01 10.24
C LEU A 299 9.94 20.68 9.76
N ALA A 300 8.93 19.88 9.55
CA ALA A 300 7.58 20.34 9.25
C ALA A 300 6.62 19.89 10.36
N LEU A 301 5.72 20.79 10.77
CA LEU A 301 4.67 20.42 11.69
C LEU A 301 3.62 19.55 11.00
N PRO A 302 3.01 18.58 11.70
CA PRO A 302 1.89 17.82 11.18
C PRO A 302 0.76 18.76 10.76
N ALA A 303 0.24 18.59 9.55
CA ALA A 303 -0.90 19.33 9.03
C ALA A 303 -1.98 18.32 8.61
N ILE A 304 -2.77 17.84 9.57
CA ILE A 304 -3.87 16.92 9.30
C ILE A 304 -5.13 17.75 9.10
N GLN A 305 -5.68 17.69 7.90
CA GLN A 305 -6.97 18.28 7.58
C GLN A 305 -7.93 17.18 7.17
N TRP A 306 -8.93 16.94 8.03
CA TRP A 306 -10.07 16.11 7.67
C TRP A 306 -11.06 16.95 6.88
N ALA A 307 -11.71 16.38 5.89
CA ALA A 307 -12.82 17.04 5.25
C ALA A 307 -13.99 17.18 6.24
N ASP A 308 -14.76 18.26 6.15
CA ASP A 308 -15.86 18.56 7.08
C ASP A 308 -16.84 17.39 7.22
N TRP A 309 -17.10 16.68 6.12
CA TRP A 309 -17.99 15.52 6.10
C TRP A 309 -17.43 14.32 6.90
N GLU A 310 -16.10 14.19 7.07
CA GLU A 310 -15.45 13.10 7.81
C GLU A 310 -15.54 13.28 9.33
N THR A 311 -15.88 14.47 9.78
CA THR A 311 -16.04 14.83 11.22
C THR A 311 -17.48 15.16 11.59
N GLY A 312 -18.40 15.17 10.59
CA GLY A 312 -19.81 15.51 10.77
C GLY A 312 -20.64 14.39 11.40
N GLN A 313 -21.91 14.70 11.66
CA GLN A 313 -22.87 13.74 12.24
C GLN A 313 -23.37 12.68 11.25
N HIS A 314 -23.24 12.95 9.94
CA HIS A 314 -23.77 12.11 8.85
C HIS A 314 -22.67 11.38 8.06
N VAL A 315 -21.61 10.96 8.76
CA VAL A 315 -20.44 10.31 8.11
C VAL A 315 -20.84 9.09 7.28
N LYS A 316 -21.79 8.27 7.75
CA LYS A 316 -22.23 7.06 7.01
C LYS A 316 -22.95 7.41 5.71
N GLU A 317 -23.84 8.38 5.73
CA GLU A 317 -24.59 8.85 4.58
C GLU A 317 -23.66 9.52 3.56
N GLU A 318 -22.70 10.29 4.04
CA GLU A 318 -21.65 10.90 3.21
C GLU A 318 -20.74 9.84 2.59
N GLU A 319 -20.27 8.86 3.37
CA GLU A 319 -19.47 7.75 2.87
C GLU A 319 -20.24 6.97 1.79
N PHE A 320 -21.51 6.67 2.03
CA PHE A 320 -22.36 5.96 1.05
C PHE A 320 -22.48 6.75 -0.25
N THR A 321 -22.87 8.03 -0.15
CA THR A 321 -23.05 8.90 -1.32
C THR A 321 -21.77 9.04 -2.13
N ARG A 322 -20.62 9.23 -1.45
CA ARG A 322 -19.32 9.40 -2.10
C ARG A 322 -18.82 8.09 -2.72
N ALA A 323 -19.04 6.97 -2.05
CA ALA A 323 -18.69 5.64 -2.58
C ALA A 323 -19.48 5.35 -3.86
N GLU A 324 -20.80 5.56 -3.84
CA GLU A 324 -21.66 5.36 -5.02
C GLU A 324 -21.29 6.33 -6.16
N ALA A 325 -21.08 7.61 -5.86
CA ALA A 325 -20.67 8.60 -6.84
C ALA A 325 -19.34 8.22 -7.52
N LEU A 326 -18.35 7.81 -6.72
CA LEU A 326 -17.05 7.36 -7.23
C LEU A 326 -17.18 6.07 -8.06
N ALA A 327 -17.99 5.11 -7.58
CA ALA A 327 -18.23 3.86 -8.31
C ALA A 327 -18.84 4.11 -9.68
N LEU A 328 -19.87 4.94 -9.76
CA LEU A 328 -20.54 5.27 -11.02
C LEU A 328 -19.64 6.08 -11.96
N PHE A 329 -18.96 7.10 -11.44
CA PHE A 329 -18.02 7.90 -12.21
C PHE A 329 -16.91 7.04 -12.85
N ASP A 330 -16.26 6.22 -12.03
CA ASP A 330 -15.18 5.36 -12.49
C ASP A 330 -15.65 4.25 -13.42
N TYR A 331 -16.84 3.69 -13.18
CA TYR A 331 -17.42 2.72 -14.09
C TYR A 331 -17.61 3.28 -15.49
N LEU A 332 -18.21 4.47 -15.62
CA LEU A 332 -18.37 5.16 -16.91
C LEU A 332 -17.01 5.41 -17.57
N ARG A 333 -16.07 5.96 -16.81
CA ARG A 333 -14.76 6.32 -17.31
C ARG A 333 -13.96 5.08 -17.79
N LYS A 334 -13.88 4.03 -16.98
CA LYS A 334 -13.10 2.83 -17.26
C LYS A 334 -13.75 1.93 -18.31
N SER A 335 -15.08 1.83 -18.32
CA SER A 335 -15.83 1.06 -19.33
C SER A 335 -16.04 1.82 -20.65
N ARG A 336 -15.73 3.14 -20.68
CA ARG A 336 -16.03 4.05 -21.82
C ARG A 336 -17.51 4.09 -22.16
N SER A 337 -18.39 3.83 -21.20
CA SER A 337 -19.84 3.92 -21.34
C SER A 337 -20.29 5.37 -21.36
N GLN A 338 -21.37 5.68 -22.12
CA GLN A 338 -21.88 7.04 -22.29
C GLN A 338 -22.93 7.44 -21.24
N GLY A 339 -23.36 6.51 -20.41
CA GLY A 339 -24.36 6.78 -19.38
C GLY A 339 -24.92 5.51 -18.74
N PHE A 340 -25.88 5.70 -17.84
CA PHE A 340 -26.62 4.65 -17.17
C PHE A 340 -28.10 4.70 -17.54
N VAL A 341 -28.72 3.51 -17.60
CA VAL A 341 -30.18 3.39 -17.67
C VAL A 341 -30.71 3.09 -16.27
N VAL A 342 -31.41 4.04 -15.68
CA VAL A 342 -32.03 3.85 -14.38
C VAL A 342 -33.44 3.32 -14.57
N ARG A 343 -33.68 2.07 -14.18
CA ARG A 343 -35.03 1.50 -14.11
C ARG A 343 -35.68 1.89 -12.78
N LYS A 344 -36.76 2.67 -12.81
CA LYS A 344 -37.55 2.93 -11.62
C LYS A 344 -38.11 1.60 -11.09
N ALA A 345 -37.72 1.22 -9.87
CA ALA A 345 -38.33 0.06 -9.23
C ALA A 345 -39.80 0.27 -9.14
N SER A 346 -40.60 -0.63 -9.71
CA SER A 346 -42.02 -0.61 -9.49
C SER A 346 -42.31 -0.90 -8.01
N THR A 347 -42.85 0.06 -7.31
CA THR A 347 -43.40 -0.17 -5.97
C THR A 347 -44.61 -1.10 -6.10
N ARG A 348 -44.38 -2.39 -6.31
CA ARG A 348 -45.40 -3.41 -5.99
C ARG A 348 -45.19 -3.76 -4.51
N PRO A 349 -46.18 -3.55 -3.63
CA PRO A 349 -46.08 -4.05 -2.28
C PRO A 349 -46.05 -5.58 -2.37
N CYS A 350 -44.87 -6.13 -2.04
CA CYS A 350 -44.77 -7.56 -1.81
C CYS A 350 -45.44 -7.86 -0.46
N CYS A 351 -46.31 -8.83 -0.44
CA CYS A 351 -47.00 -9.41 0.73
C CYS A 351 -48.27 -8.70 1.24
N ARG A 352 -49.39 -8.99 0.61
CA ARG A 352 -50.61 -9.17 1.37
C ARG A 352 -50.45 -10.47 2.18
N ALA A 353 -50.25 -10.35 3.49
CA ALA A 353 -50.53 -11.44 4.41
C ALA A 353 -52.06 -11.77 4.26
N ARG A 354 -52.37 -12.93 3.77
CA ARG A 354 -53.74 -13.46 3.89
C ARG A 354 -53.90 -13.86 5.36
N SER A 355 -54.67 -13.09 6.10
CA SER A 355 -55.33 -13.56 7.29
C SER A 355 -56.40 -14.55 6.83
N ASN A 356 -56.18 -15.84 7.03
CA ASN A 356 -57.26 -16.82 7.05
C ASN A 356 -57.79 -16.84 8.46
N GLY A 357 -59.14 -16.63 8.54
CA GLY A 357 -59.90 -16.78 9.72
C GLY A 357 -60.08 -18.24 10.17
#